data_fe081e56bb435bb7a8f0b588cf63a1a7
#
_entry.id   fe081e56bb435bb7a8f0b588cf63a1a7
#
_cell.length_a   1.000
_cell.length_b   1.000
_cell.length_c   1.000
_cell.angle_alpha   90.00
_cell.angle_beta   90.00
_cell.angle_gamma   90.00
#
_symmetry.space_group_name_H-M   'P 1'
#
loop_
_entity.id
_entity.type
_entity.pdbx_description
1 polymer ?
#
loop_
_entity_poly.entity_id
_entity_poly.type
_entity_poly.pdbx_seq_one_letter_code
_entity_poly.pdbx_strand_id
1 'polypeptide(L)'
;MSRLRWLTAGESHGPALVATLEGLPAGVPVTTDMVADHLARRRLGYGRGARMKFERDEVTFLGGVRHGLTLGSPVAVMVGNTEWPKWDKVMAADPVDPAELAALARNAPLTRPRPGHADLAGMQKYGFDEARPILERASARETAARVALGAVARSYLKETAGIEIVSHVVELASAKAPYGVYPTPADVEKLDADPVRCLDAAASKAMVAEIDQAHKDGDTLGGVVEVLAYDVPVGLGSHVHWDRRLDARLAAALMGIQAIKGVEVGDGFDLARVPGSKAHDEILTTADGIRRATGRSGGTEGGLTTGELLRVRAAMKPIATVPRALRTVDVATGEAAQAHHQRSDVCAVPAAGIVAEAMVALVLADAVAEKFGGDSVTETRRNVRSYLDHLAIR
;
A
#
# COMPACT_ATOMS: atom_id res chain seq x y z
N MET A 1 -20.52 -11.39 0.22
CA MET A 1 -19.68 -11.25 -0.98
C MET A 1 -19.14 -9.84 -0.98
N SER A 2 -17.87 -9.66 -1.35
CA SER A 2 -17.27 -8.33 -1.51
C SER A 2 -18.13 -7.46 -2.44
N ARG A 3 -18.42 -6.23 -2.04
CA ARG A 3 -19.23 -5.30 -2.83
C ARG A 3 -18.36 -4.43 -3.73
N LEU A 4 -17.13 -4.15 -3.30
CA LEU A 4 -16.13 -3.50 -4.11
C LEU A 4 -15.25 -4.53 -4.81
N ARG A 5 -15.04 -4.34 -6.10
CA ARG A 5 -14.07 -5.10 -6.90
C ARG A 5 -13.09 -4.13 -7.55
N TRP A 6 -11.82 -4.47 -7.55
CA TRP A 6 -10.82 -3.65 -8.21
C TRP A 6 -9.76 -4.49 -8.90
N LEU A 7 -9.18 -3.92 -9.94
CA LEU A 7 -8.15 -4.54 -10.75
C LEU A 7 -7.13 -3.48 -11.17
N THR A 8 -5.86 -3.90 -11.26
CA THR A 8 -4.77 -3.10 -11.83
C THR A 8 -4.15 -3.81 -13.01
N ALA A 9 -3.74 -3.06 -14.02
CA ALA A 9 -3.05 -3.55 -15.20
C ALA A 9 -1.91 -2.60 -15.58
N GLY A 10 -1.03 -3.06 -16.47
CA GLY A 10 0.12 -2.29 -16.98
C GLY A 10 1.45 -2.71 -16.36
N GLU A 11 2.51 -2.38 -17.06
CA GLU A 11 3.91 -2.71 -16.77
C GLU A 11 4.69 -1.46 -16.33
N SER A 12 5.81 -1.67 -15.64
CA SER A 12 6.63 -0.57 -15.09
C SER A 12 7.12 0.42 -16.14
N HIS A 13 7.47 -0.08 -17.33
CA HIS A 13 7.93 0.72 -18.46
C HIS A 13 6.95 0.68 -19.64
N GLY A 14 5.72 0.21 -19.44
CA GLY A 14 4.63 0.33 -20.39
C GLY A 14 4.12 1.77 -20.52
N PRO A 15 3.13 2.03 -21.40
CA PRO A 15 2.61 3.39 -21.65
C PRO A 15 1.95 3.99 -20.42
N ALA A 16 1.27 3.18 -19.63
CA ALA A 16 0.58 3.60 -18.42
C ALA A 16 0.26 2.40 -17.50
N LEU A 17 -0.10 2.71 -16.26
CA LEU A 17 -0.84 1.80 -15.40
C LEU A 17 -2.34 2.15 -15.52
N VAL A 18 -3.18 1.14 -15.51
CA VAL A 18 -4.63 1.30 -15.49
C VAL A 18 -5.19 0.62 -14.26
N ALA A 19 -6.16 1.26 -13.62
CA ALA A 19 -6.85 0.71 -12.47
C ALA A 19 -8.36 0.92 -12.60
N THR A 20 -9.14 -0.08 -12.17
CA THR A 20 -10.59 0.00 -12.14
C THR A 20 -11.10 -0.33 -10.75
N LEU A 21 -12.15 0.38 -10.31
CA LEU A 21 -12.84 0.16 -9.05
C LEU A 21 -14.35 0.19 -9.28
N GLU A 22 -15.02 -0.90 -8.99
CA GLU A 22 -16.47 -1.07 -9.10
C GLU A 22 -17.10 -1.20 -7.72
N GLY A 23 -18.37 -0.78 -7.59
CA GLY A 23 -19.17 -0.94 -6.40
C GLY A 23 -19.27 0.29 -5.50
N LEU A 24 -18.64 1.41 -5.90
CA LEU A 24 -18.80 2.68 -5.19
C LEU A 24 -20.16 3.33 -5.52
N PRO A 25 -20.80 4.02 -4.54
CA PRO A 25 -22.01 4.78 -4.78
C PRO A 25 -21.75 6.03 -5.63
N ALA A 26 -22.80 6.60 -6.19
CA ALA A 26 -22.75 7.93 -6.82
C ALA A 26 -22.52 9.03 -5.77
N GLY A 27 -21.83 10.11 -6.20
CA GLY A 27 -21.64 11.32 -5.39
C GLY A 27 -20.42 11.33 -4.48
N VAL A 28 -19.48 10.37 -4.62
CA VAL A 28 -18.19 10.45 -3.92
C VAL A 28 -17.35 11.54 -4.58
N PRO A 29 -16.85 12.55 -3.83
CA PRO A 29 -15.95 13.58 -4.38
C PRO A 29 -14.62 12.96 -4.82
N VAL A 30 -14.27 13.13 -6.09
CA VAL A 30 -13.03 12.61 -6.68
C VAL A 30 -12.53 13.57 -7.74
N THR A 31 -11.29 14.06 -7.59
CA THR A 31 -10.63 14.89 -8.61
C THR A 31 -9.29 14.32 -9.01
N THR A 32 -8.78 14.71 -10.16
CA THR A 32 -7.43 14.39 -10.64
C THR A 32 -6.36 14.86 -9.65
N ASP A 33 -6.51 16.08 -9.13
CA ASP A 33 -5.55 16.67 -8.19
C ASP A 33 -5.52 15.89 -6.88
N MET A 34 -6.67 15.51 -6.32
CA MET A 34 -6.72 14.67 -5.12
C MET A 34 -5.95 13.35 -5.29
N VAL A 35 -6.11 12.69 -6.44
CA VAL A 35 -5.36 11.45 -6.72
C VAL A 35 -3.88 11.75 -6.93
N ALA A 36 -3.55 12.83 -7.63
CA ALA A 36 -2.16 13.25 -7.87
C ALA A 36 -1.43 13.57 -6.56
N ASP A 37 -2.09 14.19 -5.58
CA ASP A 37 -1.54 14.47 -4.25
C ASP A 37 -1.16 13.18 -3.51
N HIS A 38 -2.03 12.17 -3.51
CA HIS A 38 -1.70 10.87 -2.92
C HIS A 38 -0.53 10.17 -3.63
N LEU A 39 -0.46 10.29 -4.96
CA LEU A 39 0.68 9.78 -5.73
C LEU A 39 1.95 10.58 -5.45
N ALA A 40 1.86 11.88 -5.23
CA ALA A 40 3.00 12.70 -4.80
C ALA A 40 3.54 12.26 -3.43
N ARG A 41 2.66 12.02 -2.45
CA ARG A 41 3.05 11.47 -1.14
C ARG A 41 3.79 10.13 -1.26
N ARG A 42 3.36 9.23 -2.15
CA ARG A 42 4.04 7.95 -2.41
C ARG A 42 5.49 8.13 -2.90
N ARG A 43 5.84 9.25 -3.50
CA ARG A 43 7.20 9.55 -3.99
C ARG A 43 8.12 10.12 -2.91
N LEU A 44 7.59 10.55 -1.77
CA LEU A 44 8.36 11.09 -0.66
C LEU A 44 9.25 10.00 -0.02
N GLY A 45 10.22 10.45 0.75
CA GLY A 45 11.11 9.64 1.55
C GLY A 45 12.58 9.82 1.20
N TYR A 46 13.43 9.75 2.22
CA TYR A 46 14.88 9.77 2.10
C TYR A 46 15.41 8.41 1.60
N GLY A 47 16.53 8.41 0.89
CA GLY A 47 17.07 7.19 0.31
C GLY A 47 16.40 6.74 -0.99
N ARG A 48 15.52 7.57 -1.57
CA ARG A 48 14.87 7.30 -2.85
C ARG A 48 15.81 7.55 -4.02
N GLY A 49 15.70 6.71 -5.06
CA GLY A 49 16.47 6.86 -6.28
C GLY A 49 16.17 8.16 -7.03
N ALA A 50 17.13 8.63 -7.85
CA ALA A 50 17.01 9.88 -8.60
C ALA A 50 15.76 9.96 -9.50
N ARG A 51 15.23 8.82 -9.96
CA ARG A 51 14.00 8.73 -10.76
C ARG A 51 12.82 9.41 -10.07
N MET A 52 12.66 9.26 -8.76
CA MET A 52 11.55 9.82 -8.00
C MET A 52 11.48 11.35 -8.02
N LYS A 53 12.59 12.03 -8.33
CA LYS A 53 12.64 13.50 -8.46
C LYS A 53 12.05 14.02 -9.77
N PHE A 54 12.03 13.20 -10.82
CA PHE A 54 11.63 13.60 -12.17
C PHE A 54 10.35 12.92 -12.66
N GLU A 55 9.95 11.81 -12.03
CA GLU A 55 8.74 11.07 -12.39
C GLU A 55 7.52 11.87 -11.95
N ARG A 56 6.66 12.20 -12.90
CA ARG A 56 5.33 12.76 -12.63
C ARG A 56 4.30 11.71 -13.00
N ASP A 57 3.47 11.38 -12.03
CA ASP A 57 2.34 10.48 -12.22
C ASP A 57 1.20 11.30 -12.84
N GLU A 58 1.05 11.23 -14.16
CA GLU A 58 -0.02 11.91 -14.85
C GLU A 58 -1.32 11.12 -14.74
N VAL A 59 -2.32 11.71 -14.09
CA VAL A 59 -3.58 11.05 -13.77
C VAL A 59 -4.65 11.43 -14.78
N THR A 60 -5.33 10.43 -15.35
CA THR A 60 -6.47 10.61 -16.24
C THR A 60 -7.62 9.69 -15.84
N PHE A 61 -8.80 10.23 -15.54
CA PHE A 61 -10.00 9.43 -15.39
C PHE A 61 -10.56 9.05 -16.76
N LEU A 62 -10.69 7.74 -17.01
CA LEU A 62 -11.23 7.19 -18.25
C LEU A 62 -12.74 6.96 -18.18
N GLY A 63 -13.31 6.90 -16.97
CA GLY A 63 -14.73 6.69 -16.73
C GLY A 63 -15.10 6.70 -15.25
N GLY A 64 -16.40 6.74 -14.98
CA GLY A 64 -16.96 6.63 -13.62
C GLY A 64 -16.98 7.93 -12.80
N VAL A 65 -16.41 9.04 -13.30
CA VAL A 65 -16.38 10.34 -12.63
C VAL A 65 -16.82 11.44 -13.58
N ARG A 66 -17.65 12.38 -13.10
CA ARG A 66 -18.08 13.56 -13.83
C ARG A 66 -18.20 14.76 -12.89
N HIS A 67 -17.58 15.88 -13.27
CA HIS A 67 -17.59 17.12 -12.47
C HIS A 67 -17.16 16.90 -11.02
N GLY A 68 -16.14 16.07 -10.81
CA GLY A 68 -15.57 15.79 -9.49
C GLY A 68 -16.39 14.84 -8.61
N LEU A 69 -17.38 14.12 -9.16
CA LEU A 69 -18.22 13.18 -8.42
C LEU A 69 -18.31 11.83 -9.15
N THR A 70 -18.32 10.74 -8.38
CA THR A 70 -18.58 9.39 -8.93
C THR A 70 -20.02 9.27 -9.44
N LEU A 71 -20.24 8.40 -10.44
CA LEU A 71 -21.52 8.19 -11.09
C LEU A 71 -22.26 6.93 -10.62
N GLY A 72 -21.65 6.12 -9.72
CA GLY A 72 -22.17 4.79 -9.37
C GLY A 72 -21.77 3.71 -10.39
N SER A 73 -21.14 4.07 -11.48
CA SER A 73 -20.54 3.15 -12.47
C SER A 73 -19.07 2.88 -12.13
N PRO A 74 -18.44 1.86 -12.76
CA PRO A 74 -17.03 1.58 -12.52
C PRO A 74 -16.15 2.82 -12.75
N VAL A 75 -15.29 3.13 -11.80
CA VAL A 75 -14.27 4.17 -11.92
C VAL A 75 -13.05 3.54 -12.60
N ALA A 76 -12.60 4.14 -13.71
CA ALA A 76 -11.38 3.74 -14.40
C ALA A 76 -10.40 4.92 -14.42
N VAL A 77 -9.17 4.67 -13.95
CA VAL A 77 -8.10 5.67 -13.88
C VAL A 77 -6.85 5.15 -14.56
N MET A 78 -6.18 6.02 -15.29
CA MET A 78 -4.90 5.80 -15.93
C MET A 78 -3.85 6.66 -15.25
N VAL A 79 -2.68 6.05 -14.95
CA VAL A 79 -1.48 6.72 -14.45
C VAL A 79 -0.40 6.61 -15.53
N GLY A 80 -0.14 7.70 -16.24
CA GLY A 80 0.78 7.77 -17.36
C GLY A 80 2.24 7.50 -16.95
N ASN A 81 3.05 7.07 -17.91
CA ASN A 81 4.47 6.84 -17.73
C ASN A 81 5.28 7.83 -18.59
N THR A 82 5.93 8.79 -17.95
CA THR A 82 6.75 9.81 -18.64
C THR A 82 7.98 9.24 -19.35
N GLU A 83 8.41 8.03 -19.00
CA GLU A 83 9.53 7.36 -19.67
C GLU A 83 9.10 6.54 -20.90
N TRP A 84 7.81 6.38 -21.15
CA TRP A 84 7.26 5.60 -22.27
C TRP A 84 7.94 5.87 -23.62
N PRO A 85 8.19 7.12 -24.05
CA PRO A 85 8.83 7.38 -25.36
C PRO A 85 10.22 6.76 -25.52
N LYS A 86 10.86 6.32 -24.43
CA LYS A 86 12.16 5.63 -24.45
C LYS A 86 12.03 4.10 -24.46
N TRP A 87 10.81 3.59 -24.27
CA TRP A 87 10.51 2.17 -24.10
C TRP A 87 9.51 1.65 -25.13
N ASP A 88 8.95 2.52 -25.95
CA ASP A 88 7.85 2.26 -26.87
C ASP A 88 8.09 1.05 -27.78
N LYS A 89 9.33 0.86 -28.25
CA LYS A 89 9.71 -0.31 -29.06
C LYS A 89 9.99 -1.54 -28.21
N VAL A 90 10.70 -1.40 -27.09
CA VAL A 90 11.07 -2.51 -26.21
C VAL A 90 9.83 -3.13 -25.53
N MET A 91 8.84 -2.30 -25.26
CA MET A 91 7.59 -2.70 -24.58
C MET A 91 6.37 -2.58 -25.52
N ALA A 92 6.59 -2.59 -26.84
CA ALA A 92 5.50 -2.55 -27.83
C ALA A 92 4.57 -3.74 -27.65
N ALA A 93 3.27 -3.51 -27.77
CA ALA A 93 2.26 -4.58 -27.80
C ALA A 93 2.27 -5.36 -29.14
N ASP A 94 2.62 -4.66 -30.22
CA ASP A 94 2.72 -5.23 -31.55
C ASP A 94 4.14 -5.74 -31.86
N PRO A 95 4.33 -6.68 -32.77
CA PRO A 95 5.64 -7.17 -33.20
C PRO A 95 6.52 -6.04 -33.73
N VAL A 96 7.78 -6.01 -33.29
CA VAL A 96 8.81 -5.07 -33.77
C VAL A 96 9.90 -5.87 -34.51
N ASP A 97 10.51 -5.28 -35.54
CA ASP A 97 11.59 -5.91 -36.27
C ASP A 97 12.73 -6.35 -35.30
N PRO A 98 13.13 -7.63 -35.29
CA PRO A 98 14.20 -8.13 -34.45
C PRO A 98 15.53 -7.38 -34.62
N ALA A 99 15.85 -6.92 -35.85
CA ALA A 99 17.06 -6.16 -36.12
C ALA A 99 17.02 -4.78 -35.44
N GLU A 100 15.86 -4.15 -35.38
CA GLU A 100 15.64 -2.89 -34.70
C GLU A 100 15.75 -3.07 -33.17
N LEU A 101 15.13 -4.13 -32.62
CA LEU A 101 15.22 -4.46 -31.20
C LEU A 101 16.65 -4.77 -30.76
N ALA A 102 17.42 -5.49 -31.58
CA ALA A 102 18.82 -5.85 -31.28
C ALA A 102 19.73 -4.62 -31.18
N ALA A 103 19.41 -3.52 -31.87
CA ALA A 103 20.14 -2.26 -31.81
C ALA A 103 19.88 -1.45 -30.52
N LEU A 104 18.84 -1.81 -29.73
CA LEU A 104 18.45 -1.07 -28.54
C LEU A 104 19.10 -1.64 -27.28
N ALA A 105 19.98 -0.87 -26.64
CA ALA A 105 20.64 -1.27 -25.40
C ALA A 105 19.63 -1.64 -24.26
N ARG A 106 18.45 -1.01 -24.25
CA ARG A 106 17.39 -1.31 -23.28
C ARG A 106 16.73 -2.67 -23.51
N ASN A 107 16.87 -3.25 -24.70
CA ASN A 107 16.37 -4.57 -25.04
C ASN A 107 17.32 -5.71 -24.68
N ALA A 108 18.50 -5.40 -24.08
CA ALA A 108 19.44 -6.43 -23.65
C ALA A 108 18.73 -7.48 -22.76
N PRO A 109 18.87 -8.80 -23.06
CA PRO A 109 18.21 -9.85 -22.28
C PRO A 109 18.62 -9.84 -20.82
N LEU A 110 17.64 -10.04 -19.93
CA LEU A 110 17.82 -10.06 -18.48
C LEU A 110 17.92 -11.51 -17.99
N THR A 111 19.04 -12.17 -18.22
CA THR A 111 19.27 -13.60 -17.95
C THR A 111 19.82 -13.89 -16.55
N ARG A 112 20.07 -12.85 -15.72
CA ARG A 112 20.65 -12.98 -14.38
C ARG A 112 19.62 -12.60 -13.31
N PRO A 113 18.72 -13.52 -12.90
CA PRO A 113 17.62 -13.23 -11.98
C PRO A 113 18.14 -12.72 -10.64
N ARG A 114 17.43 -11.76 -10.05
CA ARG A 114 17.77 -11.16 -8.74
C ARG A 114 17.31 -12.08 -7.61
N PRO A 115 18.19 -12.41 -6.65
CA PRO A 115 17.78 -13.06 -5.41
C PRO A 115 16.73 -12.21 -4.66
N GLY A 116 15.69 -12.87 -4.13
CA GLY A 116 14.62 -12.19 -3.40
C GLY A 116 13.58 -11.44 -4.26
N HIS A 117 13.68 -11.51 -5.59
CA HIS A 117 12.68 -11.00 -6.52
C HIS A 117 11.87 -12.15 -7.16
N ALA A 118 10.82 -11.80 -7.88
CA ALA A 118 10.00 -12.80 -8.61
C ALA A 118 10.67 -13.38 -9.86
N ASP A 119 11.82 -12.85 -10.27
CA ASP A 119 12.46 -13.11 -11.56
C ASP A 119 12.55 -14.61 -11.87
N LEU A 120 13.32 -15.38 -11.11
CA LEU A 120 13.55 -16.80 -11.41
C LEU A 120 12.27 -17.65 -11.34
N ALA A 121 11.50 -17.51 -10.26
CA ALA A 121 10.27 -18.29 -10.09
C ALA A 121 9.22 -17.94 -11.16
N GLY A 122 9.16 -16.66 -11.58
CA GLY A 122 8.28 -16.22 -12.65
C GLY A 122 8.71 -16.77 -14.01
N MET A 123 10.01 -16.71 -14.35
CA MET A 123 10.54 -17.32 -15.57
C MET A 123 10.20 -18.80 -15.64
N GLN A 124 10.46 -19.55 -14.58
CA GLN A 124 10.13 -20.97 -14.49
C GLN A 124 8.63 -21.25 -14.63
N LYS A 125 7.78 -20.43 -13.99
CA LYS A 125 6.32 -20.60 -14.02
C LYS A 125 5.72 -20.38 -15.41
N TYR A 126 6.19 -19.36 -16.12
CA TYR A 126 5.61 -18.94 -17.40
C TYR A 126 6.40 -19.38 -18.61
N GLY A 127 7.57 -20.02 -18.42
CA GLY A 127 8.42 -20.51 -19.50
C GLY A 127 9.15 -19.41 -20.26
N PHE A 128 9.52 -18.33 -19.57
CA PHE A 128 10.32 -17.26 -20.17
C PHE A 128 11.82 -17.54 -20.03
N ASP A 129 12.58 -17.16 -21.03
CA ASP A 129 14.05 -17.28 -21.09
C ASP A 129 14.77 -16.04 -20.50
N GLU A 130 14.04 -14.97 -20.23
CA GLU A 130 14.55 -13.76 -19.57
C GLU A 130 13.56 -13.23 -18.50
N ALA A 131 14.07 -12.37 -17.60
CA ALA A 131 13.30 -11.84 -16.47
C ALA A 131 12.42 -10.64 -16.80
N ARG A 132 12.55 -9.99 -17.98
CA ARG A 132 11.83 -8.76 -18.30
C ARG A 132 10.32 -8.87 -18.15
N PRO A 133 9.62 -9.87 -18.73
CA PRO A 133 8.16 -9.98 -18.59
C PRO A 133 7.70 -10.07 -17.14
N ILE A 134 8.50 -10.68 -16.27
CA ILE A 134 8.20 -10.82 -14.85
C ILE A 134 8.49 -9.51 -14.10
N LEU A 135 9.66 -8.94 -14.32
CA LEU A 135 10.14 -7.73 -13.66
C LEU A 135 9.19 -6.55 -13.91
N GLU A 136 8.69 -6.40 -15.12
CA GLU A 136 7.84 -5.28 -15.51
C GLU A 136 6.53 -5.26 -14.71
N ARG A 137 5.90 -6.43 -14.51
CA ARG A 137 4.66 -6.52 -13.72
C ARG A 137 4.90 -6.64 -12.21
N ALA A 138 5.98 -7.29 -11.77
CA ALA A 138 6.32 -7.45 -10.34
C ALA A 138 6.90 -6.17 -9.72
N SER A 139 7.15 -5.16 -10.51
CA SER A 139 7.69 -3.87 -10.06
C SER A 139 6.76 -3.16 -9.06
N ALA A 140 7.36 -2.52 -8.05
CA ALA A 140 6.63 -1.66 -7.12
C ALA A 140 5.96 -0.43 -7.79
N ARG A 141 6.26 -0.14 -9.06
CA ARG A 141 5.56 0.88 -9.86
C ARG A 141 4.05 0.60 -9.92
N GLU A 142 3.64 -0.66 -9.97
CA GLU A 142 2.24 -1.10 -9.96
C GLU A 142 1.45 -0.51 -8.78
N THR A 143 2.09 -0.27 -7.64
CA THR A 143 1.44 0.32 -6.46
C THR A 143 0.92 1.74 -6.70
N ALA A 144 1.37 2.46 -7.73
CA ALA A 144 0.78 3.75 -8.09
C ALA A 144 -0.70 3.61 -8.48
N ALA A 145 -1.06 2.55 -9.20
CA ALA A 145 -2.45 2.24 -9.52
C ALA A 145 -3.28 1.92 -8.26
N ARG A 146 -2.71 1.20 -7.29
CA ARG A 146 -3.38 0.94 -6.00
C ARG A 146 -3.58 2.21 -5.18
N VAL A 147 -2.58 3.11 -5.15
CA VAL A 147 -2.68 4.40 -4.45
C VAL A 147 -3.74 5.29 -5.10
N ALA A 148 -3.85 5.29 -6.43
CA ALA A 148 -4.91 6.02 -7.14
C ALA A 148 -6.31 5.54 -6.73
N LEU A 149 -6.54 4.22 -6.68
CA LEU A 149 -7.80 3.66 -6.18
C LEU A 149 -8.00 3.90 -4.68
N GLY A 150 -6.93 3.81 -3.90
CA GLY A 150 -6.94 4.09 -2.47
C GLY A 150 -7.36 5.53 -2.16
N ALA A 151 -6.96 6.51 -2.97
CA ALA A 151 -7.40 7.89 -2.84
C ALA A 151 -8.93 8.02 -3.01
N VAL A 152 -9.49 7.34 -4.01
CA VAL A 152 -10.94 7.28 -4.23
C VAL A 152 -11.66 6.61 -3.06
N ALA A 153 -11.13 5.48 -2.56
CA ALA A 153 -11.69 4.77 -1.40
C ALA A 153 -11.64 5.63 -0.13
N ARG A 154 -10.56 6.39 0.11
CA ARG A 154 -10.45 7.31 1.25
C ARG A 154 -11.50 8.41 1.21
N SER A 155 -11.75 8.99 0.04
CA SER A 155 -12.82 9.98 -0.13
C SER A 155 -14.19 9.39 0.21
N TYR A 156 -14.49 8.19 -0.29
CA TYR A 156 -15.72 7.47 0.05
C TYR A 156 -15.87 7.26 1.57
N LEU A 157 -14.82 6.78 2.22
CA LEU A 157 -14.80 6.51 3.67
C LEU A 157 -15.03 7.78 4.48
N LYS A 158 -14.34 8.87 4.12
CA LYS A 158 -14.49 10.17 4.79
C LYS A 158 -15.91 10.71 4.65
N GLU A 159 -16.45 10.69 3.43
CA GLU A 159 -17.77 11.24 3.13
C GLU A 159 -18.93 10.45 3.74
N THR A 160 -18.80 9.14 3.87
CA THR A 160 -19.90 8.29 4.34
C THR A 160 -19.84 7.94 5.82
N ALA A 161 -18.65 7.73 6.37
CA ALA A 161 -18.44 7.24 7.73
C ALA A 161 -17.49 8.11 8.58
N GLY A 162 -16.89 9.17 8.03
CA GLY A 162 -15.93 10.02 8.74
C GLY A 162 -14.56 9.39 8.96
N ILE A 163 -14.30 8.21 8.39
CA ILE A 163 -13.05 7.47 8.61
C ILE A 163 -11.86 8.22 7.98
N GLU A 164 -10.83 8.46 8.76
CA GLU A 164 -9.57 9.03 8.32
C GLU A 164 -8.41 8.06 8.58
N ILE A 165 -7.47 7.98 7.62
CA ILE A 165 -6.36 7.01 7.66
C ILE A 165 -5.03 7.77 7.59
N VAL A 166 -4.09 7.39 8.44
CA VAL A 166 -2.73 7.93 8.46
C VAL A 166 -1.73 6.80 8.66
N SER A 167 -0.52 6.94 8.12
CA SER A 167 0.57 6.00 8.37
C SER A 167 1.85 6.71 8.78
N HIS A 168 2.68 6.01 9.54
CA HIS A 168 4.04 6.44 9.86
C HIS A 168 5.01 5.26 9.87
N VAL A 169 6.29 5.56 9.82
CA VAL A 169 7.35 4.56 9.95
C VAL A 169 7.67 4.38 11.44
N VAL A 170 7.60 3.13 11.90
CA VAL A 170 7.87 2.79 13.30
C VAL A 170 9.21 2.07 13.50
N GLU A 171 9.72 1.40 12.46
CA GLU A 171 11.04 0.77 12.48
C GLU A 171 11.71 0.93 11.12
N LEU A 172 13.01 1.17 11.10
CA LEU A 172 13.84 1.16 9.90
C LEU A 172 15.21 0.59 10.25
N ALA A 173 15.57 -0.53 9.64
CA ALA A 173 16.72 -1.33 10.04
C ALA A 173 16.74 -1.58 11.56
N SER A 174 17.73 -1.08 12.30
CA SER A 174 17.83 -1.24 13.76
C SER A 174 17.15 -0.10 14.53
N ALA A 175 16.82 1.01 13.90
CA ALA A 175 16.21 2.18 14.53
C ALA A 175 14.71 2.00 14.70
N LYS A 176 14.20 2.35 15.91
CA LYS A 176 12.79 2.18 16.28
C LYS A 176 12.23 3.46 16.88
N ALA A 177 10.98 3.78 16.53
CA ALA A 177 10.19 4.82 17.19
C ALA A 177 9.69 4.34 18.57
N PRO A 178 9.44 5.25 19.51
CA PRO A 178 8.82 4.92 20.78
C PRO A 178 7.45 4.25 20.58
N TYR A 179 7.18 3.21 21.36
CA TYR A 179 5.89 2.53 21.36
C TYR A 179 4.79 3.43 21.95
N GLY A 180 3.57 3.33 21.39
CA GLY A 180 2.39 4.03 21.94
C GLY A 180 2.28 5.50 21.51
N VAL A 181 3.15 5.96 20.61
CA VAL A 181 3.07 7.32 20.05
C VAL A 181 2.42 7.23 18.66
N TYR A 182 1.17 7.67 18.56
CA TYR A 182 0.36 7.54 17.36
C TYR A 182 0.10 8.91 16.70
N PRO A 183 0.42 9.08 15.39
CA PRO A 183 0.02 10.26 14.65
C PRO A 183 -1.49 10.28 14.44
N THR A 184 -2.06 11.47 14.50
CA THR A 184 -3.45 11.75 14.15
C THR A 184 -3.56 12.23 12.68
N PRO A 185 -4.76 12.30 12.10
CA PRO A 185 -4.95 12.91 10.78
C PRO A 185 -4.42 14.35 10.65
N ALA A 186 -4.34 15.10 11.75
CA ALA A 186 -3.75 16.44 11.77
C ALA A 186 -2.22 16.46 11.61
N ASP A 187 -1.55 15.34 11.84
CA ASP A 187 -0.10 15.23 11.73
C ASP A 187 0.39 14.90 10.31
N VAL A 188 -0.50 14.74 9.32
CA VAL A 188 -0.16 14.30 7.96
C VAL A 188 0.88 15.20 7.30
N GLU A 189 0.72 16.54 7.39
CA GLU A 189 1.68 17.48 6.81
C GLU A 189 3.05 17.37 7.47
N LYS A 190 3.10 17.21 8.80
CA LYS A 190 4.34 17.01 9.57
C LYS A 190 5.04 15.70 9.15
N LEU A 191 4.28 14.63 8.99
CA LEU A 191 4.81 13.34 8.54
C LEU A 191 5.33 13.41 7.10
N ASP A 192 4.61 14.06 6.21
CA ASP A 192 5.02 14.20 4.80
C ASP A 192 6.26 15.10 4.65
N ALA A 193 6.49 16.03 5.59
CA ALA A 193 7.69 16.86 5.67
C ALA A 193 8.90 16.13 6.29
N ASP A 194 8.68 15.06 7.08
CA ASP A 194 9.75 14.27 7.67
C ASP A 194 10.42 13.36 6.63
N PRO A 195 11.76 13.28 6.60
CA PRO A 195 12.48 12.52 5.59
C PRO A 195 12.15 11.02 5.54
N VAL A 196 11.74 10.43 6.64
CA VAL A 196 11.39 9.00 6.74
C VAL A 196 9.93 8.77 7.18
N ARG A 197 9.13 9.84 7.29
CA ARG A 197 7.73 9.79 7.75
C ARG A 197 7.60 9.19 9.16
N CYS A 198 8.52 9.49 10.05
CA CYS A 198 8.49 9.10 11.46
C CYS A 198 7.98 10.28 12.32
N LEU A 199 7.01 10.01 13.21
CA LEU A 199 6.45 11.05 14.08
C LEU A 199 7.45 11.55 15.12
N ASP A 200 8.32 10.65 15.63
CA ASP A 200 9.36 10.97 16.62
C ASP A 200 10.63 11.46 15.93
N ALA A 201 11.05 12.68 16.24
CA ALA A 201 12.19 13.33 15.57
C ALA A 201 13.55 12.67 15.91
N ALA A 202 13.69 12.06 17.09
CA ALA A 202 14.93 11.38 17.48
C ALA A 202 15.06 10.06 16.71
N ALA A 203 13.98 9.31 16.62
CA ALA A 203 13.92 8.09 15.82
C ALA A 203 14.10 8.39 14.32
N SER A 204 13.47 9.44 13.79
CA SER A 204 13.67 9.90 12.40
C SER A 204 15.14 10.15 12.09
N LYS A 205 15.85 10.88 12.96
CA LYS A 205 17.28 11.13 12.81
C LYS A 205 18.11 9.83 12.82
N ALA A 206 17.77 8.88 13.68
CA ALA A 206 18.44 7.58 13.73
C ALA A 206 18.19 6.77 12.46
N MET A 207 16.96 6.75 11.96
CA MET A 207 16.57 6.09 10.71
C MET A 207 17.30 6.68 9.48
N VAL A 208 17.46 8.00 9.42
CA VAL A 208 18.24 8.66 8.36
C VAL A 208 19.71 8.23 8.41
N ALA A 209 20.30 8.13 9.62
CA ALA A 209 21.67 7.65 9.76
C ALA A 209 21.87 6.19 9.28
N GLU A 210 20.89 5.31 9.52
CA GLU A 210 20.89 3.94 8.97
C GLU A 210 20.89 3.95 7.43
N ILE A 211 20.07 4.81 6.81
CA ILE A 211 20.01 4.94 5.34
C ILE A 211 21.34 5.45 4.79
N ASP A 212 21.95 6.45 5.43
CA ASP A 212 23.24 6.99 5.01
C ASP A 212 24.35 5.93 5.09
N GLN A 213 24.34 5.09 6.14
CA GLN A 213 25.30 4.01 6.27
C GLN A 213 25.07 2.94 5.19
N ALA A 214 23.83 2.50 4.97
CA ALA A 214 23.52 1.53 3.92
C ALA A 214 23.89 2.03 2.52
N HIS A 215 23.68 3.32 2.25
CA HIS A 215 24.12 3.93 0.98
C HIS A 215 25.64 3.83 0.78
N LYS A 216 26.43 4.11 1.83
CA LYS A 216 27.91 3.97 1.79
C LYS A 216 28.36 2.53 1.57
N ASP A 217 27.63 1.57 2.16
CA ASP A 217 27.91 0.14 2.08
C ASP A 217 27.44 -0.51 0.77
N GLY A 218 26.70 0.24 -0.06
CA GLY A 218 26.10 -0.29 -1.28
C GLY A 218 24.99 -1.31 -0.99
N ASP A 219 24.18 -1.05 0.04
CA ASP A 219 23.14 -1.97 0.52
C ASP A 219 21.74 -1.32 0.50
N THR A 220 20.71 -2.08 0.88
CA THR A 220 19.30 -1.64 0.97
C THR A 220 18.71 -2.00 2.32
N LEU A 221 17.73 -1.20 2.77
CA LEU A 221 17.11 -1.37 4.07
C LEU A 221 15.61 -1.66 3.98
N GLY A 222 15.13 -2.47 4.90
CA GLY A 222 13.72 -2.69 5.21
C GLY A 222 13.31 -1.97 6.49
N GLY A 223 12.04 -2.15 6.86
CA GLY A 223 11.48 -1.56 8.07
C GLY A 223 10.02 -1.89 8.24
N VAL A 224 9.38 -1.23 9.20
CA VAL A 224 7.98 -1.45 9.56
C VAL A 224 7.20 -0.14 9.46
N VAL A 225 6.09 -0.17 8.76
CA VAL A 225 5.10 0.90 8.74
C VAL A 225 3.91 0.53 9.59
N GLU A 226 3.34 1.52 10.27
CA GLU A 226 2.08 1.39 11.00
C GLU A 226 1.03 2.25 10.32
N VAL A 227 -0.17 1.69 10.12
CA VAL A 227 -1.34 2.37 9.58
C VAL A 227 -2.40 2.43 10.66
N LEU A 228 -2.94 3.63 10.85
CA LEU A 228 -3.99 3.92 11.80
C LEU A 228 -5.24 4.40 11.05
N ALA A 229 -6.41 3.87 11.42
CA ALA A 229 -7.69 4.38 10.93
C ALA A 229 -8.54 4.84 12.10
N TYR A 230 -8.92 6.10 12.06
CA TYR A 230 -9.73 6.81 13.05
C TYR A 230 -11.20 6.77 12.68
N ASP A 231 -12.07 6.88 13.67
CA ASP A 231 -13.52 6.96 13.52
C ASP A 231 -14.16 5.77 12.78
N VAL A 232 -13.52 4.61 12.89
CA VAL A 232 -14.02 3.39 12.27
C VAL A 232 -15.27 2.90 13.03
N PRO A 233 -16.44 2.80 12.39
CA PRO A 233 -17.66 2.33 13.05
C PRO A 233 -17.49 0.93 13.64
N VAL A 234 -18.10 0.68 14.80
CA VAL A 234 -18.16 -0.67 15.37
C VAL A 234 -18.90 -1.63 14.44
N GLY A 235 -18.44 -2.88 14.35
CA GLY A 235 -19.15 -3.95 13.66
C GLY A 235 -18.89 -4.06 12.15
N LEU A 236 -17.81 -3.47 11.62
CA LEU A 236 -17.32 -3.83 10.29
C LEU A 236 -16.62 -5.19 10.33
N GLY A 237 -16.74 -5.97 9.26
CA GLY A 237 -16.26 -7.35 9.21
C GLY A 237 -17.26 -8.33 9.85
N SER A 238 -16.82 -9.55 10.15
CA SER A 238 -17.70 -10.58 10.70
C SER A 238 -16.90 -11.66 11.44
N HIS A 239 -17.52 -12.22 12.50
CA HIS A 239 -16.99 -13.38 13.22
C HIS A 239 -17.56 -14.73 12.71
N VAL A 240 -18.54 -14.68 11.81
CA VAL A 240 -19.33 -15.87 11.44
C VAL A 240 -18.57 -16.83 10.53
N HIS A 241 -17.54 -16.34 9.80
CA HIS A 241 -16.68 -17.17 8.97
C HIS A 241 -15.29 -16.52 8.80
N TRP A 242 -14.24 -17.34 8.68
CA TRP A 242 -12.86 -16.87 8.70
C TRP A 242 -12.50 -15.87 7.59
N ASP A 243 -13.05 -16.03 6.37
CA ASP A 243 -12.80 -15.17 5.21
C ASP A 243 -13.54 -13.82 5.26
N ARG A 244 -14.49 -13.68 6.20
CA ARG A 244 -15.27 -12.46 6.43
C ARG A 244 -14.69 -11.61 7.56
N ARG A 245 -13.70 -12.12 8.27
CA ARG A 245 -12.98 -11.38 9.32
C ARG A 245 -12.22 -10.20 8.75
N LEU A 246 -12.39 -9.01 9.35
CA LEU A 246 -11.74 -7.80 8.87
C LEU A 246 -10.22 -7.85 9.05
N ASP A 247 -9.75 -8.37 10.19
CA ASP A 247 -8.31 -8.57 10.46
C ASP A 247 -7.65 -9.48 9.41
N ALA A 248 -8.30 -10.56 9.00
CA ALA A 248 -7.82 -11.45 7.94
C ALA A 248 -7.76 -10.74 6.57
N ARG A 249 -8.78 -9.95 6.24
CA ARG A 249 -8.84 -9.18 4.98
C ARG A 249 -7.76 -8.08 4.94
N LEU A 250 -7.54 -7.37 6.05
CA LEU A 250 -6.46 -6.39 6.20
C LEU A 250 -5.09 -7.05 6.05
N ALA A 251 -4.87 -8.18 6.73
CA ALA A 251 -3.61 -8.92 6.64
C ALA A 251 -3.32 -9.38 5.20
N ALA A 252 -4.32 -9.94 4.51
CA ALA A 252 -4.18 -10.37 3.12
C ALA A 252 -3.85 -9.20 2.17
N ALA A 253 -4.53 -8.06 2.33
CA ALA A 253 -4.32 -6.88 1.51
C ALA A 253 -2.91 -6.28 1.71
N LEU A 254 -2.45 -6.17 2.95
CA LEU A 254 -1.12 -5.68 3.28
C LEU A 254 -0.02 -6.65 2.84
N MET A 255 -0.20 -7.97 3.06
CA MET A 255 0.74 -9.00 2.60
C MET A 255 0.86 -9.03 1.07
N GLY A 256 -0.17 -8.60 0.34
CA GLY A 256 -0.18 -8.45 -1.11
C GLY A 256 0.62 -7.25 -1.65
N ILE A 257 1.21 -6.41 -0.80
CA ILE A 257 2.11 -5.32 -1.21
C ILE A 257 3.50 -5.91 -1.48
N GLN A 258 4.17 -5.44 -2.52
CA GLN A 258 5.52 -5.88 -2.88
C GLN A 258 6.48 -5.71 -1.69
N ALA A 259 7.34 -6.70 -1.47
CA ALA A 259 8.34 -6.78 -0.41
C ALA A 259 7.80 -6.89 1.03
N ILE A 260 6.51 -6.87 1.28
CA ILE A 260 5.96 -7.15 2.61
C ILE A 260 6.14 -8.63 2.94
N LYS A 261 6.62 -8.91 4.17
CA LYS A 261 6.94 -10.25 4.68
C LYS A 261 6.29 -10.57 6.02
N GLY A 262 5.69 -9.57 6.66
CA GLY A 262 4.97 -9.74 7.92
C GLY A 262 3.87 -8.70 8.06
N VAL A 263 2.79 -9.07 8.72
CA VAL A 263 1.67 -8.18 9.07
C VAL A 263 1.28 -8.45 10.51
N GLU A 264 1.02 -7.40 11.27
CA GLU A 264 0.50 -7.46 12.63
C GLU A 264 -0.76 -6.61 12.75
N VAL A 265 -1.70 -7.08 13.57
CA VAL A 265 -2.88 -6.33 13.97
C VAL A 265 -2.73 -5.98 15.44
N GLY A 266 -2.82 -4.70 15.79
CA GLY A 266 -2.53 -4.23 17.13
C GLY A 266 -1.09 -4.53 17.56
N ASP A 267 -0.93 -5.10 18.76
CA ASP A 267 0.36 -5.47 19.32
C ASP A 267 0.92 -6.79 18.73
N GLY A 268 0.13 -7.48 17.87
CA GLY A 268 0.60 -8.59 17.06
C GLY A 268 1.34 -9.66 17.85
N PHE A 269 2.62 -9.90 17.51
CA PHE A 269 3.45 -10.91 18.17
C PHE A 269 3.73 -10.63 19.66
N ASP A 270 3.64 -9.37 20.11
CA ASP A 270 3.87 -9.05 21.52
C ASP A 270 2.75 -9.56 22.42
N LEU A 271 1.52 -9.70 21.91
CA LEU A 271 0.43 -10.34 22.65
C LEU A 271 0.71 -11.82 22.97
N ALA A 272 1.43 -12.52 22.10
CA ALA A 272 1.80 -13.92 22.33
C ALA A 272 2.87 -14.09 23.44
N ARG A 273 3.52 -13.00 23.87
CA ARG A 273 4.61 -13.01 24.85
C ARG A 273 4.17 -12.64 26.27
N VAL A 274 2.90 -12.27 26.44
CA VAL A 274 2.36 -11.82 27.74
C VAL A 274 1.19 -12.71 28.19
N PRO A 275 0.95 -12.80 29.52
CA PRO A 275 -0.23 -13.50 30.06
C PRO A 275 -1.53 -12.88 29.58
N GLY A 276 -2.60 -13.68 29.45
CA GLY A 276 -3.91 -13.23 28.94
C GLY A 276 -4.49 -12.04 29.73
N SER A 277 -4.30 -11.99 31.04
CA SER A 277 -4.72 -10.84 31.87
C SER A 277 -4.03 -9.50 31.55
N LYS A 278 -2.94 -9.55 30.76
CA LYS A 278 -2.22 -8.36 30.28
C LYS A 278 -2.32 -8.16 28.75
N ALA A 279 -2.87 -9.14 28.07
CA ALA A 279 -2.99 -9.13 26.60
C ALA A 279 -4.28 -8.48 26.14
N HIS A 280 -5.39 -8.71 26.88
CA HIS A 280 -6.72 -8.30 26.44
C HIS A 280 -7.07 -6.90 26.92
N ASP A 281 -7.82 -6.19 26.08
CA ASP A 281 -8.33 -4.84 26.35
C ASP A 281 -9.55 -4.95 27.25
N GLU A 282 -9.45 -4.50 28.51
CA GLU A 282 -10.58 -4.51 29.47
C GLU A 282 -11.70 -3.59 28.96
N ILE A 283 -12.93 -4.00 29.16
CA ILE A 283 -14.13 -3.24 28.77
C ILE A 283 -14.64 -2.49 29.99
N LEU A 284 -14.69 -1.17 29.90
CA LEU A 284 -15.04 -0.26 30.98
C LEU A 284 -16.24 0.62 30.60
N THR A 285 -17.03 0.99 31.61
CA THR A 285 -18.02 2.04 31.49
C THR A 285 -17.34 3.40 31.74
N THR A 286 -17.47 4.32 30.80
CA THR A 286 -16.94 5.69 30.90
C THR A 286 -18.06 6.73 30.74
N ALA A 287 -17.75 8.02 30.88
CA ALA A 287 -18.70 9.08 30.61
C ALA A 287 -19.21 9.09 29.16
N ASP A 288 -18.39 8.58 28.22
CA ASP A 288 -18.67 8.52 26.80
C ASP A 288 -19.23 7.13 26.37
N GLY A 289 -19.73 6.34 27.32
CA GLY A 289 -20.26 5.00 27.09
C GLY A 289 -19.23 3.90 27.35
N ILE A 290 -19.46 2.73 26.71
CA ILE A 290 -18.60 1.56 26.87
C ILE A 290 -17.34 1.73 25.99
N ARG A 291 -16.16 1.58 26.59
CA ARG A 291 -14.86 1.74 25.92
C ARG A 291 -13.89 0.63 26.30
N ARG A 292 -12.85 0.41 25.49
CA ARG A 292 -11.70 -0.42 25.86
C ARG A 292 -10.67 0.46 26.59
N ALA A 293 -10.10 -0.14 27.66
CA ALA A 293 -9.06 0.52 28.47
C ALA A 293 -7.74 0.72 27.73
N THR A 294 -7.46 -0.16 26.78
CA THR A 294 -6.25 -0.18 25.95
C THR A 294 -6.61 -0.49 24.49
N GLY A 295 -5.66 -0.39 23.57
CA GLY A 295 -5.84 -0.69 22.15
C GLY A 295 -4.92 -1.80 21.64
N ARG A 296 -4.64 -2.80 22.46
CA ARG A 296 -3.69 -3.88 22.16
C ARG A 296 -4.16 -4.77 21.02
N SER A 297 -5.47 -5.02 20.94
CA SER A 297 -6.13 -5.77 19.87
C SER A 297 -6.10 -5.03 18.50
N GLY A 298 -5.70 -3.76 18.49
CA GLY A 298 -5.64 -2.95 17.28
C GLY A 298 -7.00 -2.61 16.67
N GLY A 299 -8.02 -2.43 17.51
CA GLY A 299 -9.36 -2.00 17.07
C GLY A 299 -10.21 -3.11 16.44
N THR A 300 -9.78 -4.38 16.51
CA THR A 300 -10.55 -5.54 16.04
C THR A 300 -10.58 -6.65 17.08
N GLU A 301 -11.75 -7.22 17.31
CA GLU A 301 -11.93 -8.40 18.15
C GLU A 301 -12.80 -9.43 17.41
N GLY A 302 -12.35 -10.68 17.34
CA GLY A 302 -13.07 -11.74 16.65
C GLY A 302 -13.33 -11.48 15.16
N GLY A 303 -12.58 -10.56 14.52
CA GLY A 303 -12.77 -10.19 13.12
C GLY A 303 -13.77 -9.04 12.88
N LEU A 304 -14.23 -8.38 13.95
CA LEU A 304 -15.11 -7.22 13.92
C LEU A 304 -14.39 -5.99 14.42
N THR A 305 -14.68 -4.82 13.86
CA THR A 305 -14.21 -3.55 14.45
C THR A 305 -14.92 -3.27 15.76
N THR A 306 -14.20 -2.67 16.69
CA THR A 306 -14.67 -2.39 18.06
C THR A 306 -15.18 -0.97 18.25
N GLY A 307 -14.99 -0.07 17.27
CA GLY A 307 -15.22 1.37 17.39
C GLY A 307 -14.02 2.13 17.96
N GLU A 308 -12.95 1.42 18.35
CA GLU A 308 -11.69 2.00 18.80
C GLU A 308 -10.72 2.18 17.61
N LEU A 309 -9.56 2.83 17.87
CA LEU A 309 -8.53 3.04 16.86
C LEU A 309 -8.11 1.73 16.18
N LEU A 310 -8.32 1.65 14.88
CA LEU A 310 -7.83 0.53 14.08
C LEU A 310 -6.34 0.70 13.78
N ARG A 311 -5.52 -0.30 14.16
CA ARG A 311 -4.08 -0.24 14.03
C ARG A 311 -3.52 -1.54 13.43
N VAL A 312 -2.79 -1.39 12.30
CA VAL A 312 -2.13 -2.52 11.62
C VAL A 312 -0.70 -2.15 11.24
N ARG A 313 0.20 -3.13 11.22
CA ARG A 313 1.60 -2.95 10.84
C ARG A 313 1.96 -3.84 9.67
N ALA A 314 2.88 -3.37 8.83
CA ALA A 314 3.43 -4.14 7.72
C ALA A 314 4.97 -4.05 7.72
N ALA A 315 5.61 -5.21 7.77
CA ALA A 315 7.06 -5.35 7.75
C ALA A 315 7.55 -5.57 6.33
N MET A 316 8.33 -4.62 5.82
CA MET A 316 8.91 -4.63 4.49
C MET A 316 10.36 -5.12 4.57
N LYS A 317 10.71 -6.17 3.81
CA LYS A 317 12.11 -6.57 3.62
C LYS A 317 12.88 -5.54 2.80
N PRO A 318 14.23 -5.52 2.85
CA PRO A 318 15.07 -4.73 1.96
C PRO A 318 14.73 -4.99 0.48
N ILE A 319 14.93 -3.98 -0.36
CA ILE A 319 14.69 -4.08 -1.81
C ILE A 319 15.70 -5.07 -2.41
N ALA A 320 15.20 -5.96 -3.29
CA ALA A 320 15.99 -7.05 -3.87
C ALA A 320 17.09 -6.59 -4.85
N THR A 321 17.01 -5.36 -5.36
CA THR A 321 18.06 -4.77 -6.21
C THR A 321 19.11 -4.11 -5.33
N VAL A 322 20.09 -4.89 -4.88
CA VAL A 322 21.18 -4.45 -4.00
C VAL A 322 22.35 -3.94 -4.85
N PRO A 323 22.85 -2.71 -4.61
CA PRO A 323 24.00 -2.17 -5.37
C PRO A 323 25.23 -3.07 -5.30
N ARG A 324 25.57 -3.61 -4.12
CA ARG A 324 26.56 -4.68 -3.96
C ARG A 324 25.95 -6.00 -4.42
N ALA A 325 26.06 -6.29 -5.72
CA ALA A 325 25.38 -7.37 -6.40
C ALA A 325 25.55 -8.74 -5.69
N LEU A 326 24.43 -9.42 -5.45
CA LEU A 326 24.39 -10.77 -4.89
C LEU A 326 24.71 -11.82 -5.97
N ARG A 327 25.20 -12.99 -5.56
CA ARG A 327 25.45 -14.12 -6.44
C ARG A 327 24.14 -14.66 -7.03
N THR A 328 24.18 -15.03 -8.30
CA THR A 328 23.08 -15.64 -9.04
C THR A 328 23.65 -16.59 -10.10
N VAL A 329 22.81 -17.05 -11.01
CA VAL A 329 23.15 -17.86 -12.19
C VAL A 329 22.73 -17.07 -13.43
N ASP A 330 23.53 -17.11 -14.47
CA ASP A 330 23.08 -16.72 -15.82
C ASP A 330 22.30 -17.89 -16.41
N VAL A 331 20.98 -17.76 -16.53
CA VAL A 331 20.11 -18.87 -16.97
C VAL A 331 20.29 -19.23 -18.44
N ALA A 332 20.90 -18.36 -19.25
CA ALA A 332 21.21 -18.67 -20.65
C ALA A 332 22.41 -19.58 -20.79
N THR A 333 23.39 -19.51 -19.88
CA THR A 333 24.63 -20.29 -19.93
C THR A 333 24.72 -21.38 -18.86
N GLY A 334 23.95 -21.24 -17.77
CA GLY A 334 24.04 -22.09 -16.57
C GLY A 334 25.23 -21.74 -15.66
N GLU A 335 26.00 -20.69 -15.96
CA GLU A 335 27.20 -20.32 -15.22
C GLU A 335 26.89 -19.43 -14.00
N ALA A 336 27.74 -19.51 -12.98
CA ALA A 336 27.68 -18.62 -11.84
C ALA A 336 27.90 -17.15 -12.28
N ALA A 337 27.05 -16.24 -11.79
CA ALA A 337 27.07 -14.84 -12.16
C ALA A 337 26.78 -13.93 -10.97
N GLN A 338 26.89 -12.62 -11.20
CA GLN A 338 26.35 -11.57 -10.31
C GLN A 338 25.00 -11.13 -10.84
N ALA A 339 24.03 -10.90 -9.94
CA ALA A 339 22.72 -10.37 -10.30
C ALA A 339 22.86 -9.05 -11.07
N HIS A 340 22.02 -8.84 -12.07
CA HIS A 340 22.13 -7.60 -12.83
C HIS A 340 21.75 -6.41 -11.95
N HIS A 341 22.55 -5.34 -12.08
CA HIS A 341 22.33 -4.09 -11.38
C HIS A 341 21.25 -3.28 -12.11
N GLN A 342 20.24 -2.87 -11.37
CA GLN A 342 19.28 -1.86 -11.80
C GLN A 342 19.27 -0.72 -10.79
N ARG A 343 18.96 0.50 -11.25
CA ARG A 343 18.78 1.63 -10.34
C ARG A 343 17.71 1.29 -9.32
N SER A 344 18.03 1.44 -8.05
CA SER A 344 17.15 1.12 -6.93
C SER A 344 17.20 2.22 -5.87
N ASP A 345 16.16 2.23 -5.04
CA ASP A 345 16.15 2.98 -3.79
C ASP A 345 17.05 2.27 -2.76
N VAL A 346 17.65 3.00 -1.85
CA VAL A 346 18.29 2.44 -0.64
C VAL A 346 17.20 2.00 0.34
N CYS A 347 16.13 2.80 0.44
CA CYS A 347 14.99 2.55 1.31
C CYS A 347 13.68 2.98 0.63
N ALA A 348 12.66 2.12 0.68
CA ALA A 348 11.31 2.41 0.20
C ALA A 348 10.23 2.31 1.30
N VAL A 349 10.64 2.19 2.56
CA VAL A 349 9.71 2.02 3.70
C VAL A 349 8.74 3.19 3.83
N PRO A 350 9.13 4.48 3.71
CA PRO A 350 8.18 5.59 3.75
C PRO A 350 7.09 5.50 2.67
N ALA A 351 7.47 5.12 1.45
CA ALA A 351 6.52 4.93 0.35
C ALA A 351 5.57 3.74 0.61
N ALA A 352 6.07 2.66 1.22
CA ALA A 352 5.24 1.51 1.60
C ALA A 352 4.12 1.91 2.56
N GLY A 353 4.33 2.90 3.44
CA GLY A 353 3.29 3.46 4.31
C GLY A 353 2.11 4.03 3.53
N ILE A 354 2.36 4.79 2.46
CA ILE A 354 1.29 5.36 1.61
C ILE A 354 0.55 4.26 0.83
N VAL A 355 1.29 3.24 0.36
CA VAL A 355 0.64 2.07 -0.28
C VAL A 355 -0.20 1.30 0.73
N ALA A 356 0.27 1.13 1.96
CA ALA A 356 -0.47 0.48 3.04
C ALA A 356 -1.74 1.26 3.42
N GLU A 357 -1.68 2.61 3.49
CA GLU A 357 -2.87 3.46 3.65
C GLU A 357 -3.92 3.15 2.56
N ALA A 358 -3.50 3.07 1.31
CA ALA A 358 -4.39 2.78 0.18
C ALA A 358 -5.03 1.39 0.28
N MET A 359 -4.26 0.37 0.67
CA MET A 359 -4.77 -1.00 0.82
C MET A 359 -5.74 -1.12 2.00
N VAL A 360 -5.46 -0.46 3.14
CA VAL A 360 -6.38 -0.37 4.29
C VAL A 360 -7.67 0.35 3.88
N ALA A 361 -7.57 1.45 3.13
CA ALA A 361 -8.73 2.18 2.63
C ALA A 361 -9.64 1.33 1.74
N LEU A 362 -9.06 0.55 0.82
CA LEU A 362 -9.83 -0.34 -0.07
C LEU A 362 -10.56 -1.43 0.73
N VAL A 363 -9.92 -2.01 1.75
CA VAL A 363 -10.55 -3.02 2.61
C VAL A 363 -11.68 -2.42 3.46
N LEU A 364 -11.45 -1.27 4.07
CA LEU A 364 -12.47 -0.58 4.88
C LEU A 364 -13.64 -0.10 4.02
N ALA A 365 -13.36 0.41 2.82
CA ALA A 365 -14.40 0.84 1.88
C ALA A 365 -15.32 -0.33 1.48
N ASP A 366 -14.74 -1.50 1.21
CA ASP A 366 -15.53 -2.70 0.94
C ASP A 366 -16.35 -3.13 2.16
N ALA A 367 -15.77 -3.10 3.37
CA ALA A 367 -16.50 -3.44 4.59
C ALA A 367 -17.65 -2.45 4.91
N VAL A 368 -17.46 -1.15 4.66
CA VAL A 368 -18.50 -0.13 4.79
C VAL A 368 -19.60 -0.36 3.76
N ALA A 369 -19.24 -0.60 2.50
CA ALA A 369 -20.21 -0.89 1.44
C ALA A 369 -20.99 -2.20 1.70
N GLU A 370 -20.33 -3.24 2.23
CA GLU A 370 -20.97 -4.51 2.59
C GLU A 370 -21.99 -4.31 3.73
N LYS A 371 -21.63 -3.54 4.77
CA LYS A 371 -22.47 -3.37 5.95
C LYS A 371 -23.62 -2.39 5.73
N PHE A 372 -23.35 -1.24 5.12
CA PHE A 372 -24.29 -0.13 5.06
C PHE A 372 -24.98 0.03 3.71
N GLY A 373 -24.39 -0.48 2.64
CA GLY A 373 -24.96 -0.39 1.30
C GLY A 373 -25.18 1.04 0.82
N GLY A 374 -26.15 1.20 -0.07
CA GLY A 374 -26.53 2.47 -0.67
C GLY A 374 -25.96 2.66 -2.08
N ASP A 375 -26.76 3.35 -2.94
CA ASP A 375 -26.37 3.67 -4.30
C ASP A 375 -25.92 5.13 -4.44
N SER A 376 -26.04 5.90 -3.36
CA SER A 376 -25.52 7.28 -3.24
C SER A 376 -24.82 7.50 -1.91
N VAL A 377 -23.87 8.46 -1.88
CA VAL A 377 -23.19 8.90 -0.64
C VAL A 377 -24.19 9.31 0.44
N THR A 378 -25.27 10.01 0.06
CA THR A 378 -26.31 10.46 1.00
C THR A 378 -27.02 9.26 1.66
N GLU A 379 -27.32 8.24 0.88
CA GLU A 379 -27.97 7.02 1.38
C GLU A 379 -27.03 6.24 2.31
N THR A 380 -25.79 5.98 1.90
CA THR A 380 -24.80 5.30 2.73
C THR A 380 -24.57 6.05 4.06
N ARG A 381 -24.40 7.37 4.00
CA ARG A 381 -24.25 8.23 5.20
C ARG A 381 -25.44 8.13 6.15
N ARG A 382 -26.67 8.16 5.63
CA ARG A 382 -27.88 7.96 6.41
C ARG A 382 -27.87 6.59 7.10
N ASN A 383 -27.51 5.54 6.39
CA ASN A 383 -27.48 4.18 6.93
C ASN A 383 -26.42 4.02 8.03
N VAL A 384 -25.22 4.62 7.86
CA VAL A 384 -24.17 4.69 8.91
C VAL A 384 -24.69 5.39 10.16
N ARG A 385 -25.26 6.60 10.01
CA ARG A 385 -25.79 7.38 11.13
C ARG A 385 -26.90 6.62 11.85
N SER A 386 -27.88 6.09 11.10
CA SER A 386 -28.98 5.33 11.68
C SER A 386 -28.51 4.12 12.48
N TYR A 387 -27.49 3.42 12.01
CA TYR A 387 -26.90 2.30 12.73
C TYR A 387 -26.25 2.75 14.05
N LEU A 388 -25.44 3.80 14.01
CA LEU A 388 -24.71 4.32 15.19
C LEU A 388 -25.68 4.91 16.21
N ASP A 389 -26.73 5.61 15.76
CA ASP A 389 -27.74 6.23 16.63
C ASP A 389 -28.62 5.18 17.34
N HIS A 390 -28.76 3.98 16.80
CA HIS A 390 -29.62 2.91 17.30
C HIS A 390 -28.86 1.70 17.83
N LEU A 391 -27.58 1.86 18.21
CA LEU A 391 -26.85 0.79 18.88
C LEU A 391 -27.57 0.40 20.17
N ALA A 392 -27.92 -0.90 20.32
CA ALA A 392 -28.61 -1.40 21.48
C ALA A 392 -27.78 -1.34 22.78
N ILE A 393 -26.46 -1.37 22.63
CA ILE A 393 -25.47 -1.30 23.71
C ILE A 393 -24.49 -0.18 23.36
N ARG A 394 -24.37 0.79 24.25
CA ARG A 394 -23.54 1.99 24.08
C ARG A 394 -22.52 2.14 25.19
#